data_506902fad66a4f765020eafbdd8389be
#
_entry.id   506902fad66a4f765020eafbdd8389be
#
_cell.length_a   1.000
_cell.length_b   1.000
_cell.length_c   1.000
_cell.angle_alpha   90.00
_cell.angle_beta   90.00
_cell.angle_gamma   90.00
#
_symmetry.space_group_name_H-M   'P 1'
#
loop_
_entity.id
_entity.type
_entity.pdbx_description
1 polymer ?
#
loop_
_entity_poly.entity_id
_entity_poly.type
_entity_poly.pdbx_seq_one_letter_code
_entity_poly.pdbx_strand_id
1 'polypeptide(L)'
;MGKVNVKKGYLNNVLKILMGIFTAISIIAVSTIIALNFKFIYKFIIDKYDLINITGVTRENLIIDYSGLINYLQNPFIKSLKFKSFAMSSYGEIHFYEVKRIFILLIIIALIFIVGNLIYIIVCKLKGYKYFSRAIIGNLNLGANILIMFFITLVAAYIIDFSKAFIIFHKIFFKNDYWIFDEKIDPIINALPEDLFMIYGAIILGIIIISAITIKVINKKFLKEKLSKH
;
A
#
# COMPACT_ATOMS: atom_id res chain seq x y z
N MET A 1 -32.41 -29.26 -15.64
CA MET A 1 -31.99 -27.90 -15.99
C MET A 1 -31.69 -27.00 -14.80
N GLY A 2 -32.33 -27.12 -13.65
CA GLY A 2 -32.13 -26.23 -12.48
C GLY A 2 -30.73 -26.23 -11.84
N LYS A 3 -30.10 -27.38 -11.67
CA LYS A 3 -28.79 -27.51 -10.97
C LYS A 3 -27.62 -26.84 -11.69
N VAL A 4 -27.63 -26.74 -13.03
CA VAL A 4 -26.57 -26.10 -13.82
C VAL A 4 -26.64 -24.58 -13.69
N ASN A 5 -27.83 -23.99 -13.67
CA ASN A 5 -28.03 -22.55 -13.50
C ASN A 5 -27.66 -22.06 -12.09
N VAL A 6 -27.92 -22.84 -11.06
CA VAL A 6 -27.54 -22.50 -9.67
C VAL A 6 -26.02 -22.52 -9.51
N LYS A 7 -25.31 -23.54 -10.05
CA LYS A 7 -23.84 -23.59 -10.01
C LYS A 7 -23.19 -22.41 -10.75
N LYS A 8 -23.73 -22.00 -11.90
CA LYS A 8 -23.23 -20.86 -12.68
C LYS A 8 -23.43 -19.52 -11.95
N GLY A 9 -24.57 -19.36 -11.27
CA GLY A 9 -24.85 -18.19 -10.42
C GLY A 9 -23.92 -18.10 -9.23
N TYR A 10 -23.68 -19.22 -8.53
CA TYR A 10 -22.77 -19.28 -7.39
C TYR A 10 -21.32 -18.93 -7.81
N LEU A 11 -20.82 -19.55 -8.89
CA LEU A 11 -19.47 -19.27 -9.40
C LEU A 11 -19.29 -17.81 -9.77
N ASN A 12 -20.29 -17.18 -10.39
CA ASN A 12 -20.24 -15.76 -10.72
C ASN A 12 -20.17 -14.86 -9.47
N ASN A 13 -20.87 -15.23 -8.39
CA ASN A 13 -20.82 -14.45 -7.14
C ASN A 13 -19.47 -14.60 -6.43
N VAL A 14 -18.90 -15.81 -6.39
CA VAL A 14 -17.55 -16.05 -5.84
C VAL A 14 -16.51 -15.24 -6.63
N LEU A 15 -16.56 -15.27 -7.97
CA LEU A 15 -15.64 -14.51 -8.80
C LEU A 15 -15.75 -12.98 -8.55
N LYS A 16 -16.96 -12.45 -8.39
CA LYS A 16 -17.16 -11.03 -8.05
C LYS A 16 -16.53 -10.68 -6.71
N ILE A 17 -16.69 -11.52 -5.69
CA ILE A 17 -16.10 -11.29 -4.36
C ILE A 17 -14.57 -11.29 -4.46
N LEU A 18 -13.98 -12.29 -5.16
CA LEU A 18 -12.54 -12.35 -5.37
C LEU A 18 -12.00 -11.11 -6.10
N MET A 19 -12.70 -10.64 -7.13
CA MET A 19 -12.36 -9.41 -7.85
C MET A 19 -12.48 -8.17 -6.95
N GLY A 20 -13.47 -8.12 -6.06
CA GLY A 20 -13.61 -7.05 -5.07
C GLY A 20 -12.46 -7.04 -4.06
N ILE A 21 -12.07 -8.20 -3.53
CA ILE A 21 -10.92 -8.36 -2.63
C ILE A 21 -9.63 -7.95 -3.34
N PHE A 22 -9.40 -8.44 -4.57
CA PHE A 22 -8.24 -8.06 -5.36
C PHE A 22 -8.18 -6.55 -5.59
N THR A 23 -9.31 -5.92 -5.91
CA THR A 23 -9.40 -4.47 -6.06
C THR A 23 -9.07 -3.73 -4.76
N ALA A 24 -9.56 -4.20 -3.61
CA ALA A 24 -9.26 -3.61 -2.30
C ALA A 24 -7.75 -3.67 -2.00
N ILE A 25 -7.14 -4.84 -2.17
CA ILE A 25 -5.69 -5.03 -2.00
C ILE A 25 -4.90 -4.15 -2.97
N SER A 26 -5.36 -4.00 -4.20
CA SER A 26 -4.71 -3.15 -5.21
C SER A 26 -4.77 -1.67 -4.86
N ILE A 27 -5.88 -1.19 -4.28
CA ILE A 27 -5.98 0.19 -3.79
C ILE A 27 -5.00 0.42 -2.64
N ILE A 28 -4.88 -0.51 -1.70
CA ILE A 28 -3.89 -0.45 -0.62
C ILE A 28 -2.47 -0.40 -1.22
N ALA A 29 -2.15 -1.29 -2.16
CA ALA A 29 -0.84 -1.35 -2.81
C ALA A 29 -0.48 -0.04 -3.50
N VAL A 30 -1.38 0.51 -4.32
CA VAL A 30 -1.17 1.80 -5.00
C VAL A 30 -1.00 2.93 -3.99
N SER A 31 -1.83 2.99 -2.95
CA SER A 31 -1.75 4.01 -1.90
C SER A 31 -0.42 3.97 -1.16
N THR A 32 0.07 2.76 -0.84
CA THR A 32 1.36 2.55 -0.17
C THR A 32 2.53 3.00 -1.05
N ILE A 33 2.53 2.64 -2.34
CA ILE A 33 3.58 3.06 -3.27
C ILE A 33 3.59 4.58 -3.44
N ILE A 34 2.43 5.21 -3.57
CA ILE A 34 2.32 6.67 -3.67
C ILE A 34 2.90 7.34 -2.42
N ALA A 35 2.46 6.90 -1.23
CA ALA A 35 2.91 7.47 0.04
C ALA A 35 4.44 7.34 0.20
N LEU A 36 5.01 6.16 -0.06
CA LEU A 36 6.44 5.90 0.09
C LEU A 36 7.31 6.83 -0.77
N ASN A 37 6.79 7.34 -1.88
CA ASN A 37 7.50 8.27 -2.74
C ASN A 37 7.42 9.74 -2.28
N PHE A 38 6.69 10.05 -1.20
CA PHE A 38 6.69 11.37 -0.57
C PHE A 38 7.93 11.61 0.29
N LYS A 39 9.12 11.46 -0.32
CA LYS A 39 10.43 11.57 0.36
C LYS A 39 10.66 12.90 1.08
N PHE A 40 9.91 13.96 0.72
CA PHE A 40 9.97 15.25 1.41
C PHE A 40 9.56 15.17 2.89
N ILE A 41 8.73 14.17 3.25
CA ILE A 41 8.32 13.93 4.64
C ILE A 41 9.54 13.64 5.52
N TYR A 42 10.51 12.88 5.00
CA TYR A 42 11.71 12.58 5.76
C TYR A 42 12.54 13.83 6.06
N LYS A 43 12.57 14.81 5.15
CA LYS A 43 13.22 16.10 5.41
C LYS A 43 12.58 16.85 6.58
N PHE A 44 11.26 16.81 6.68
CA PHE A 44 10.53 17.36 7.82
C PHE A 44 10.83 16.59 9.12
N ILE A 45 10.91 15.26 9.05
CA ILE A 45 11.24 14.40 10.20
C ILE A 45 12.64 14.68 10.74
N ILE A 46 13.64 14.88 9.86
CA ILE A 46 15.00 15.27 10.26
C ILE A 46 14.98 16.49 11.18
N ASP A 47 14.25 17.52 10.78
CA ASP A 47 14.18 18.77 11.54
C ASP A 47 13.34 18.64 12.82
N LYS A 48 12.19 17.97 12.71
CA LYS A 48 11.25 17.84 13.82
C LYS A 48 11.84 17.03 15.00
N TYR A 49 12.62 16.00 14.71
CA TYR A 49 13.20 15.11 15.72
C TYR A 49 14.68 15.35 15.96
N ASP A 50 15.25 16.41 15.38
CA ASP A 50 16.68 16.75 15.53
C ASP A 50 17.61 15.55 15.23
N LEU A 51 17.31 14.84 14.16
CA LEU A 51 18.01 13.60 13.82
C LEU A 51 19.51 13.83 13.59
N ILE A 52 19.92 15.05 13.25
CA ILE A 52 21.33 15.40 13.07
C ILE A 52 22.08 15.24 14.39
N ASN A 53 21.55 15.79 15.48
CA ASN A 53 22.18 15.68 16.79
C ASN A 53 22.05 14.27 17.39
N ILE A 54 20.92 13.59 17.17
CA ILE A 54 20.70 12.22 17.65
C ILE A 54 21.66 11.23 16.99
N THR A 55 21.87 11.35 15.67
CA THR A 55 22.65 10.36 14.90
C THR A 55 24.10 10.76 14.68
N GLY A 56 24.45 12.04 14.87
CA GLY A 56 25.74 12.60 14.50
C GLY A 56 25.99 12.67 12.98
N VAL A 57 24.95 12.40 12.17
CA VAL A 57 25.05 12.34 10.69
C VAL A 57 24.51 13.64 10.09
N THR A 58 25.20 14.16 9.07
CA THR A 58 24.76 15.37 8.39
C THR A 58 23.41 15.18 7.71
N ARG A 59 22.62 16.28 7.62
CA ARG A 59 21.32 16.27 6.93
C ARG A 59 21.37 15.67 5.53
N GLU A 60 22.43 15.98 4.77
CA GLU A 60 22.59 15.49 3.42
C GLU A 60 22.78 13.96 3.40
N ASN A 61 23.61 13.43 4.27
CA ASN A 61 23.86 12.01 4.36
C ASN A 61 22.62 11.23 4.86
N LEU A 62 21.85 11.79 5.80
CA LEU A 62 20.56 11.22 6.20
C LEU A 62 19.59 11.10 5.01
N ILE A 63 19.52 12.14 4.18
CA ILE A 63 18.65 12.13 2.97
C ILE A 63 19.17 11.11 1.94
N ILE A 64 20.51 10.97 1.78
CA ILE A 64 21.11 10.00 0.87
C ILE A 64 20.77 8.57 1.34
N ASP A 65 21.00 8.25 2.61
CA ASP A 65 20.77 6.93 3.17
C ASP A 65 19.27 6.56 3.12
N TYR A 66 18.38 7.49 3.50
CA TYR A 66 16.95 7.28 3.39
C TYR A 66 16.49 7.08 1.93
N SER A 67 17.00 7.89 1.01
CA SER A 67 16.67 7.77 -0.41
C SER A 67 17.19 6.45 -1.00
N GLY A 68 18.36 6.00 -0.55
CA GLY A 68 18.94 4.70 -0.87
C GLY A 68 18.04 3.54 -0.38
N LEU A 69 17.56 3.62 0.86
CA LEU A 69 16.61 2.66 1.42
C LEU A 69 15.33 2.58 0.58
N ILE A 70 14.69 3.72 0.31
CA ILE A 70 13.45 3.75 -0.48
C ILE A 70 13.66 3.19 -1.90
N ASN A 71 14.80 3.49 -2.53
CA ASN A 71 15.14 2.94 -3.82
C ASN A 71 15.37 1.42 -3.75
N TYR A 72 16.08 0.94 -2.73
CA TYR A 72 16.28 -0.49 -2.50
C TYR A 72 14.97 -1.26 -2.35
N LEU A 73 14.04 -0.72 -1.57
CA LEU A 73 12.74 -1.35 -1.32
C LEU A 73 11.88 -1.48 -2.58
N GLN A 74 12.03 -0.56 -3.54
CA GLN A 74 11.20 -0.51 -4.74
C GLN A 74 11.88 -1.08 -6.01
N ASN A 75 13.18 -1.30 -5.98
CA ASN A 75 13.92 -1.76 -7.16
C ASN A 75 14.33 -3.23 -7.02
N PRO A 76 13.72 -4.17 -7.79
CA PRO A 76 14.05 -5.59 -7.70
C PRO A 76 15.50 -5.92 -8.10
N PHE A 77 16.17 -5.06 -8.89
CA PHE A 77 17.51 -5.30 -9.39
C PHE A 77 18.64 -4.95 -8.40
N ILE A 78 18.35 -4.16 -7.37
CA ILE A 78 19.31 -3.85 -6.31
C ILE A 78 19.36 -5.04 -5.35
N LYS A 79 20.47 -5.76 -5.31
CA LYS A 79 20.59 -7.02 -4.54
C LYS A 79 20.89 -6.81 -3.05
N SER A 80 21.64 -5.77 -2.69
CA SER A 80 22.01 -5.47 -1.30
C SER A 80 21.76 -4.02 -0.95
N LEU A 81 21.32 -3.77 0.28
CA LEU A 81 21.23 -2.44 0.87
C LEU A 81 22.56 -2.09 1.51
N LYS A 82 23.06 -0.89 1.25
CA LYS A 82 24.23 -0.34 1.94
C LYS A 82 23.93 1.11 2.31
N PHE A 83 24.06 1.42 3.58
CA PHE A 83 24.02 2.79 4.07
C PHE A 83 25.39 3.42 3.96
N LYS A 84 25.43 4.71 3.67
CA LYS A 84 26.67 5.49 3.62
C LYS A 84 27.18 5.80 5.03
N SER A 85 26.25 6.06 5.96
CA SER A 85 26.55 6.62 7.28
C SER A 85 26.29 5.66 8.43
N PHE A 86 25.63 4.52 8.18
CA PHE A 86 25.22 3.60 9.23
C PHE A 86 25.78 2.20 9.00
N ALA A 87 26.26 1.58 10.09
CA ALA A 87 26.51 0.14 10.11
C ALA A 87 25.15 -0.60 10.03
N MET A 88 25.18 -1.83 9.57
CA MET A 88 24.03 -2.71 9.50
C MET A 88 24.45 -4.14 9.84
N SER A 89 23.74 -4.77 10.75
CA SER A 89 23.93 -6.17 11.10
C SER A 89 23.38 -7.10 10.02
N SER A 90 23.76 -8.37 10.09
CA SER A 90 23.15 -9.40 9.23
C SER A 90 21.64 -9.55 9.48
N TYR A 91 21.18 -9.36 10.71
CA TYR A 91 19.74 -9.39 11.04
C TYR A 91 19.01 -8.19 10.47
N GLY A 92 19.59 -6.99 10.54
CA GLY A 92 19.07 -5.80 9.90
C GLY A 92 18.98 -5.94 8.38
N GLU A 93 20.02 -6.52 7.74
CA GLU A 93 19.98 -6.80 6.30
C GLU A 93 18.85 -7.76 5.92
N ILE A 94 18.66 -8.85 6.70
CA ILE A 94 17.56 -9.80 6.48
C ILE A 94 16.21 -9.10 6.62
N HIS A 95 16.01 -8.29 7.67
CA HIS A 95 14.75 -7.57 7.86
C HIS A 95 14.45 -6.64 6.68
N PHE A 96 15.40 -5.79 6.26
CA PHE A 96 15.18 -4.91 5.10
C PHE A 96 14.94 -5.69 3.80
N TYR A 97 15.53 -6.87 3.65
CA TYR A 97 15.25 -7.75 2.52
C TYR A 97 13.81 -8.31 2.57
N GLU A 98 13.33 -8.71 3.75
CA GLU A 98 11.95 -9.16 3.93
C GLU A 98 10.96 -8.04 3.64
N VAL A 99 11.23 -6.82 4.14
CA VAL A 99 10.45 -5.61 3.83
C VAL A 99 10.42 -5.35 2.33
N LYS A 100 11.58 -5.42 1.66
CA LYS A 100 11.67 -5.27 0.20
C LYS A 100 10.75 -6.26 -0.52
N ARG A 101 10.71 -7.53 -0.10
CA ARG A 101 9.84 -8.53 -0.73
C ARG A 101 8.36 -8.12 -0.66
N ILE A 102 7.93 -7.52 0.46
CA ILE A 102 6.56 -7.00 0.60
C ILE A 102 6.32 -5.86 -0.40
N PHE A 103 7.23 -4.88 -0.50
CA PHE A 103 7.08 -3.75 -1.42
C PHE A 103 7.10 -4.18 -2.89
N ILE A 104 7.96 -5.12 -3.27
CA ILE A 104 7.97 -5.69 -4.63
C ILE A 104 6.65 -6.40 -4.94
N LEU A 105 6.10 -7.17 -3.98
CA LEU A 105 4.78 -7.80 -4.14
C LEU A 105 3.69 -6.75 -4.34
N LEU A 106 3.68 -5.67 -3.56
CA LEU A 106 2.72 -4.56 -3.72
C LEU A 106 2.86 -3.90 -5.10
N ILE A 107 4.08 -3.68 -5.59
CA ILE A 107 4.32 -3.14 -6.94
C ILE A 107 3.76 -4.07 -8.01
N ILE A 108 3.99 -5.38 -7.90
CA ILE A 108 3.46 -6.36 -8.85
C ILE A 108 1.93 -6.34 -8.85
N ILE A 109 1.29 -6.32 -7.67
CA ILE A 109 -0.18 -6.26 -7.54
C ILE A 109 -0.71 -4.96 -8.19
N ALA A 110 -0.09 -3.82 -7.92
CA ALA A 110 -0.47 -2.54 -8.50
C ALA A 110 -0.33 -2.55 -10.04
N LEU A 111 0.76 -3.09 -10.57
CA LEU A 111 0.99 -3.20 -12.01
C LEU A 111 -0.05 -4.12 -12.69
N ILE A 112 -0.32 -5.30 -12.12
CA ILE A 112 -1.34 -6.22 -12.65
C ILE A 112 -2.70 -5.53 -12.66
N PHE A 113 -3.05 -4.79 -11.60
CA PHE A 113 -4.31 -4.06 -11.51
C PHE A 113 -4.43 -2.97 -12.56
N ILE A 114 -3.40 -2.11 -12.69
CA ILE A 114 -3.40 -0.98 -13.61
C ILE A 114 -3.40 -1.49 -15.06
N VAL A 115 -2.45 -2.35 -15.41
CA VAL A 115 -2.31 -2.89 -16.77
C VAL A 115 -3.51 -3.73 -17.17
N GLY A 116 -4.01 -4.58 -16.27
CA GLY A 116 -5.21 -5.39 -16.50
C GLY A 116 -6.44 -4.54 -16.78
N ASN A 117 -6.68 -3.46 -16.02
CA ASN A 117 -7.77 -2.54 -16.29
C ASN A 117 -7.58 -1.77 -17.60
N LEU A 118 -6.35 -1.33 -17.93
CA LEU A 118 -6.06 -0.66 -19.21
C LEU A 118 -6.32 -1.57 -20.41
N ILE A 119 -5.83 -2.82 -20.37
CA ILE A 119 -6.08 -3.81 -21.41
C ILE A 119 -7.58 -4.05 -21.57
N TYR A 120 -8.30 -4.25 -20.46
CA TYR A 120 -9.74 -4.44 -20.48
C TYR A 120 -10.48 -3.25 -21.11
N ILE A 121 -10.08 -2.01 -20.79
CA ILE A 121 -10.61 -0.78 -21.39
C ILE A 121 -10.40 -0.78 -22.91
N ILE A 122 -9.18 -1.07 -23.36
CA ILE A 122 -8.82 -1.08 -24.78
C ILE A 122 -9.66 -2.14 -25.53
N VAL A 123 -9.70 -3.36 -25.03
CA VAL A 123 -10.46 -4.47 -25.64
C VAL A 123 -11.94 -4.13 -25.76
N CYS A 124 -12.53 -3.55 -24.72
CA CYS A 124 -13.94 -3.15 -24.75
C CYS A 124 -14.22 -2.03 -25.76
N LYS A 125 -13.32 -1.06 -25.87
CA LYS A 125 -13.43 0.00 -26.89
C LYS A 125 -13.37 -0.58 -28.31
N LEU A 126 -12.40 -1.46 -28.58
CA LEU A 126 -12.21 -2.08 -29.89
C LEU A 126 -13.41 -2.94 -30.31
N LYS A 127 -14.04 -3.61 -29.34
CA LYS A 127 -15.22 -4.48 -29.59
C LYS A 127 -16.55 -3.74 -29.52
N GLY A 128 -16.57 -2.43 -29.28
CA GLY A 128 -17.80 -1.63 -29.23
C GLY A 128 -18.72 -1.97 -28.03
N TYR A 129 -18.20 -2.58 -26.96
CA TYR A 129 -19.02 -2.98 -25.82
C TYR A 129 -19.47 -1.77 -24.99
N LYS A 130 -20.78 -1.46 -25.02
CA LYS A 130 -21.39 -0.42 -24.18
C LYS A 130 -21.35 -0.71 -22.66
N TYR A 131 -21.13 -1.96 -22.26
CA TYR A 131 -21.19 -2.41 -20.86
C TYR A 131 -19.84 -2.43 -20.13
N PHE A 132 -18.79 -2.02 -20.81
CA PHE A 132 -17.44 -2.02 -20.30
C PHE A 132 -17.26 -1.28 -18.96
N SER A 133 -17.82 -0.08 -18.85
CA SER A 133 -17.71 0.74 -17.65
C SER A 133 -18.40 0.12 -16.43
N ARG A 134 -19.45 -0.68 -16.63
CA ARG A 134 -20.23 -1.26 -15.55
C ARG A 134 -19.49 -2.31 -14.74
N ALA A 135 -18.72 -3.19 -15.39
CA ALA A 135 -17.99 -4.24 -14.72
C ALA A 135 -16.84 -3.65 -13.89
N ILE A 136 -16.07 -2.70 -14.46
CA ILE A 136 -14.98 -2.03 -13.73
C ILE A 136 -15.54 -1.24 -12.54
N ILE A 137 -16.52 -0.37 -12.78
CA ILE A 137 -17.12 0.46 -11.72
C ILE A 137 -17.73 -0.43 -10.62
N GLY A 138 -18.36 -1.54 -11.00
CA GLY A 138 -18.91 -2.52 -10.07
C GLY A 138 -17.83 -3.16 -9.19
N ASN A 139 -16.71 -3.58 -9.77
CA ASN A 139 -15.59 -4.17 -9.04
C ASN A 139 -14.89 -3.14 -8.14
N LEU A 140 -14.67 -1.92 -8.66
CA LEU A 140 -14.11 -0.81 -7.86
C LEU A 140 -15.01 -0.48 -6.67
N ASN A 141 -16.34 -0.39 -6.90
CA ASN A 141 -17.29 -0.10 -5.82
C ASN A 141 -17.34 -1.22 -4.78
N LEU A 142 -17.24 -2.49 -5.18
CA LEU A 142 -17.15 -3.61 -4.24
C LEU A 142 -15.85 -3.57 -3.44
N GLY A 143 -14.71 -3.29 -4.09
CA GLY A 143 -13.43 -3.09 -3.42
C GLY A 143 -13.48 -1.93 -2.43
N ALA A 144 -14.08 -0.81 -2.80
CA ALA A 144 -14.27 0.33 -1.91
C ALA A 144 -15.16 -0.02 -0.70
N ASN A 145 -16.22 -0.84 -0.86
CA ASN A 145 -17.05 -1.32 0.25
C ASN A 145 -16.23 -2.17 1.23
N ILE A 146 -15.40 -3.08 0.71
CA ILE A 146 -14.54 -3.93 1.53
C ILE A 146 -13.55 -3.06 2.32
N LEU A 147 -12.91 -2.08 1.66
CA LEU A 147 -12.01 -1.14 2.34
C LEU A 147 -12.70 -0.33 3.44
N ILE A 148 -13.90 0.22 3.17
CA ILE A 148 -14.64 0.98 4.17
C ILE A 148 -14.97 0.12 5.39
N MET A 149 -15.33 -1.15 5.19
CA MET A 149 -15.62 -2.09 6.28
C MET A 149 -14.40 -2.31 7.19
N PHE A 150 -13.20 -2.50 6.60
CA PHE A 150 -11.96 -2.64 7.35
C PHE A 150 -11.40 -1.32 7.87
N PHE A 151 -11.75 -0.21 7.24
CA PHE A 151 -11.20 1.11 7.52
C PHE A 151 -11.41 1.53 8.98
N ILE A 152 -12.60 1.30 9.52
CA ILE A 152 -12.92 1.67 10.92
C ILE A 152 -11.97 0.96 11.89
N THR A 153 -11.70 -0.34 11.65
CA THR A 153 -10.79 -1.13 12.50
C THR A 153 -9.34 -0.63 12.39
N LEU A 154 -8.89 -0.33 11.16
CA LEU A 154 -7.53 0.16 10.92
C LEU A 154 -7.32 1.55 11.54
N VAL A 155 -8.27 2.46 11.38
CA VAL A 155 -8.21 3.81 11.98
C VAL A 155 -8.29 3.75 13.50
N ALA A 156 -9.14 2.90 14.05
CA ALA A 156 -9.24 2.71 15.49
C ALA A 156 -7.89 2.21 16.06
N ALA A 157 -7.29 1.19 15.46
CA ALA A 157 -5.98 0.67 15.88
C ALA A 157 -4.89 1.75 15.79
N TYR A 158 -4.89 2.54 14.72
CA TYR A 158 -3.95 3.62 14.51
C TYR A 158 -4.07 4.75 15.56
N ILE A 159 -5.31 5.16 15.90
CA ILE A 159 -5.56 6.27 16.84
C ILE A 159 -5.40 5.84 18.29
N ILE A 160 -5.80 4.60 18.63
CA ILE A 160 -5.79 4.13 20.02
C ILE A 160 -4.34 3.91 20.49
N ASP A 161 -3.53 3.23 19.69
CA ASP A 161 -2.15 2.89 20.06
C ASP A 161 -1.38 2.49 18.80
N PHE A 162 -0.70 3.46 18.19
CA PHE A 162 0.09 3.21 16.97
C PHE A 162 1.25 2.26 17.23
N SER A 163 1.97 2.42 18.34
CA SER A 163 3.11 1.56 18.69
C SER A 163 2.68 0.10 18.78
N LYS A 164 1.55 -0.16 19.41
CA LYS A 164 0.99 -1.51 19.49
C LYS A 164 0.54 -2.03 18.12
N ALA A 165 -0.09 -1.19 17.32
CA ALA A 165 -0.47 -1.54 15.94
C ALA A 165 0.76 -1.85 15.08
N PHE A 166 1.84 -1.08 15.23
CA PHE A 166 3.13 -1.28 14.58
C PHE A 166 3.77 -2.63 14.95
N ILE A 167 3.79 -2.98 16.26
CA ILE A 167 4.26 -4.27 16.73
C ILE A 167 3.41 -5.42 16.17
N ILE A 168 2.08 -5.29 16.20
CA ILE A 168 1.17 -6.32 15.67
C ILE A 168 1.40 -6.51 14.17
N PHE A 169 1.55 -5.42 13.41
CA PHE A 169 1.89 -5.46 11.99
C PHE A 169 3.16 -6.28 11.76
N HIS A 170 4.24 -5.99 12.48
CA HIS A 170 5.50 -6.73 12.32
C HIS A 170 5.32 -8.22 12.63
N LYS A 171 4.63 -8.58 13.70
CA LYS A 171 4.37 -9.98 14.07
C LYS A 171 3.49 -10.73 13.05
N ILE A 172 2.64 -10.03 12.29
CA ILE A 172 1.84 -10.64 11.22
C ILE A 172 2.70 -10.93 9.98
N PHE A 173 3.57 -9.98 9.61
CA PHE A 173 4.32 -10.06 8.35
C PHE A 173 5.67 -10.74 8.48
N PHE A 174 6.28 -10.73 9.67
CA PHE A 174 7.59 -11.32 9.92
C PHE A 174 7.50 -12.44 10.94
N LYS A 175 8.18 -13.56 10.68
CA LYS A 175 8.19 -14.75 11.54
C LYS A 175 9.37 -14.77 12.52
N ASN A 176 10.14 -13.69 12.56
CA ASN A 176 11.33 -13.52 13.38
C ASN A 176 11.27 -12.16 14.08
N ASP A 177 12.23 -11.89 14.95
CA ASP A 177 12.35 -10.64 15.71
C ASP A 177 13.45 -9.71 15.16
N TYR A 178 13.90 -9.89 13.90
CA TYR A 178 14.98 -9.12 13.28
C TYR A 178 14.57 -7.66 12.97
N TRP A 179 13.30 -7.33 13.10
CA TRP A 179 12.75 -5.96 13.03
C TRP A 179 12.95 -5.17 14.33
N ILE A 180 13.33 -5.83 15.45
CA ILE A 180 13.67 -5.19 16.72
C ILE A 180 15.15 -4.86 16.67
N PHE A 181 15.47 -3.66 16.19
CA PHE A 181 16.86 -3.23 16.05
C PHE A 181 17.48 -2.84 17.40
N ASP A 182 18.73 -3.24 17.61
CA ASP A 182 19.62 -2.72 18.65
C ASP A 182 20.38 -1.52 18.07
N GLU A 183 20.15 -0.33 18.61
CA GLU A 183 20.79 0.93 18.17
C GLU A 183 22.32 0.91 18.21
N LYS A 184 22.94 0.02 18.97
CA LYS A 184 24.40 -0.14 19.02
C LYS A 184 24.94 -0.91 17.81
N ILE A 185 24.13 -1.78 17.22
CA ILE A 185 24.51 -2.68 16.12
C ILE A 185 23.90 -2.18 14.81
N ASP A 186 22.66 -1.70 14.86
CA ASP A 186 21.92 -1.17 13.73
C ASP A 186 21.48 0.29 13.98
N PRO A 187 22.45 1.24 14.07
CA PRO A 187 22.18 2.64 14.43
C PRO A 187 21.27 3.38 13.46
N ILE A 188 20.95 2.81 12.31
CA ILE A 188 19.96 3.34 11.36
C ILE A 188 18.58 3.53 12.03
N ILE A 189 18.25 2.78 13.10
CA ILE A 189 16.97 2.91 13.78
C ILE A 189 16.79 4.31 14.39
N ASN A 190 17.89 4.96 14.80
CA ASN A 190 17.86 6.32 15.31
C ASN A 190 17.53 7.37 14.22
N ALA A 191 17.72 7.01 12.94
CA ALA A 191 17.35 7.82 11.79
C ALA A 191 15.95 7.49 11.24
N LEU A 192 15.27 6.48 11.79
CA LEU A 192 13.95 5.99 11.36
C LEU A 192 12.97 5.97 12.56
N PRO A 193 12.65 7.15 13.16
CA PRO A 193 11.77 7.19 14.32
C PRO A 193 10.38 6.64 14.00
N GLU A 194 9.69 6.08 14.99
CA GLU A 194 8.36 5.48 14.83
C GLU A 194 7.35 6.46 14.23
N ASP A 195 7.44 7.74 14.57
CA ASP A 195 6.59 8.80 14.01
C ASP A 195 6.70 8.95 12.48
N LEU A 196 7.84 8.59 11.88
CA LEU A 196 7.98 8.53 10.43
C LEU A 196 6.99 7.53 9.83
N PHE A 197 6.92 6.34 10.41
CA PHE A 197 6.00 5.28 9.96
C PHE A 197 4.55 5.65 10.28
N MET A 198 4.32 6.32 11.41
CA MET A 198 3.02 6.85 11.77
C MET A 198 2.52 7.85 10.73
N ILE A 199 3.33 8.80 10.30
CA ILE A 199 2.93 9.77 9.26
C ILE A 199 2.65 9.07 7.92
N TYR A 200 3.48 8.12 7.50
CA TYR A 200 3.22 7.34 6.29
C TYR A 200 1.93 6.53 6.40
N GLY A 201 1.65 5.92 7.55
CA GLY A 201 0.39 5.24 7.82
C GLY A 201 -0.82 6.16 7.67
N ALA A 202 -0.76 7.38 8.23
CA ALA A 202 -1.81 8.40 8.08
C ALA A 202 -2.05 8.78 6.61
N ILE A 203 -0.98 8.97 5.84
CA ILE A 203 -1.06 9.32 4.42
C ILE A 203 -1.68 8.18 3.62
N ILE A 204 -1.26 6.93 3.85
CA ILE A 204 -1.83 5.75 3.19
C ILE A 204 -3.33 5.67 3.47
N LEU A 205 -3.74 5.80 4.74
CA LEU A 205 -5.15 5.80 5.14
C LEU A 205 -5.91 6.96 4.46
N GLY A 206 -5.33 8.15 4.40
CA GLY A 206 -5.92 9.31 3.71
C GLY A 206 -6.14 9.05 2.22
N ILE A 207 -5.16 8.49 1.51
CA ILE A 207 -5.27 8.15 0.09
C ILE A 207 -6.36 7.08 -0.13
N ILE A 208 -6.44 6.07 0.75
CA ILE A 208 -7.48 5.03 0.69
C ILE A 208 -8.88 5.65 0.83
N ILE A 209 -9.07 6.56 1.80
CA ILE A 209 -10.36 7.26 2.00
C ILE A 209 -10.74 8.05 0.76
N ILE A 210 -9.83 8.89 0.26
CA ILE A 210 -10.08 9.72 -0.92
C ILE A 210 -10.43 8.84 -2.12
N SER A 211 -9.71 7.73 -2.31
CA SER A 211 -9.99 6.77 -3.36
C SER A 211 -11.38 6.14 -3.22
N ALA A 212 -11.74 5.69 -2.01
CA ALA A 212 -13.04 5.10 -1.75
C ALA A 212 -14.20 6.09 -1.98
N ILE A 213 -14.07 7.34 -1.50
CA ILE A 213 -15.05 8.40 -1.72
C ILE A 213 -15.20 8.69 -3.23
N THR A 214 -14.08 8.84 -3.93
CA THR A 214 -14.07 9.10 -5.38
C THR A 214 -14.78 8.00 -6.16
N ILE A 215 -14.49 6.74 -5.84
CA ILE A 215 -15.17 5.57 -6.45
C ILE A 215 -16.68 5.62 -6.19
N LYS A 216 -17.11 5.94 -4.95
CA LYS A 216 -18.52 6.05 -4.61
C LYS A 216 -19.25 7.15 -5.39
N VAL A 217 -18.62 8.31 -5.52
CA VAL A 217 -19.16 9.44 -6.29
C VAL A 217 -19.32 9.06 -7.76
N ILE A 218 -18.29 8.45 -8.36
CA ILE A 218 -18.33 7.99 -9.75
C ILE A 218 -19.43 6.94 -9.96
N ASN A 219 -19.53 5.95 -9.06
CA ASN A 219 -20.56 4.92 -9.14
C ASN A 219 -21.99 5.51 -9.06
N LYS A 220 -22.21 6.48 -8.15
CA LYS A 220 -23.50 7.17 -8.01
C LYS A 220 -23.88 7.95 -9.27
N LYS A 221 -22.94 8.69 -9.88
CA LYS A 221 -23.16 9.40 -11.14
C LYS A 221 -23.54 8.42 -12.28
N PHE A 222 -22.78 7.35 -12.41
CA PHE A 222 -23.01 6.32 -13.42
C PHE A 222 -24.39 5.67 -13.31
N LEU A 223 -24.87 5.42 -12.08
CA LEU A 223 -26.21 4.87 -11.82
C LEU A 223 -27.31 5.87 -12.18
N LYS A 224 -27.14 7.17 -11.89
CA LYS A 224 -28.10 8.22 -12.24
C LYS A 224 -28.28 8.37 -13.75
N GLU A 225 -27.17 8.44 -14.51
CA GLU A 225 -27.21 8.54 -15.96
C GLU A 225 -27.94 7.36 -16.65
N LYS A 226 -27.92 6.22 -15.98
CA LYS A 226 -28.65 5.04 -16.46
C LYS A 226 -30.16 5.16 -16.25
N LEU A 227 -30.59 5.68 -15.09
CA LEU A 227 -31.99 5.84 -14.76
C LEU A 227 -32.68 6.94 -15.60
N SER A 228 -31.90 7.93 -16.06
CA SER A 228 -32.42 9.02 -16.91
C SER A 228 -32.57 8.63 -18.39
N LYS A 229 -32.04 7.47 -18.80
CA LYS A 229 -32.12 6.97 -20.21
C LYS A 229 -33.15 5.86 -20.40
N HIS A 230 -33.91 5.56 -19.39
CA HIS A 230 -35.05 4.64 -19.37
C HIS A 230 -36.31 5.37 -18.92
#